data_a9f48e0e49beb3158c024413e97cad65
#
_entry.id   a9f48e0e49beb3158c024413e97cad65
#
_cell.length_a   1.000
_cell.length_b   1.000
_cell.length_c   1.000
_cell.angle_alpha   90.00
_cell.angle_beta   90.00
_cell.angle_gamma   90.00
#
_symmetry.space_group_name_H-M   'P 1'
#
loop_
_entity.id
_entity.type
_entity.pdbx_description
1 polymer ?
#
loop_
_entity_poly.entity_id
_entity_poly.type
_entity_poly.pdbx_seq_one_letter_code
_entity_poly.pdbx_strand_id
1 'polypeptide(L)'
;MTSPDHTLGRTGRQRTARGLGYGRTRKRSSDLDSFCAVGVKDSRAPAGRGCEKSTPGRFVVCSPRRFRGAMATIPSPGGGKPKIPVPAHFSCPVSMELMVDPVMVVTGHTYDRSCIQRWLESGNKTCPVTGIKLRSLELTPNFALRMAIQDWANVNGIALNTSQLTSVMEKAVVNTAEGEDGVAVSSRVPHSVIEGHDEIVWAVEATDGHLFSASADKTIRVWDTESRRCLHVLEEHTRPVLSLAISETHKKLFSGSYDCSIRVWDLTTYRRVKSLHGHTDAVRALAIAGDVLFSGSYDSTVRAFDINTLKPLKVLEGHAEPVRTLAVLDGKLFSGSYDKTVRVWDTVSLEALATLEGHSDAVRALAASAVDECNYVFSGSDDSTVRVWDAATLNCVAIFDGHQDNVRVLTADSKYLYSGSWDKTIRVWDMRTLQCVQVLEGHVEAVLALTVMKNHLISGSYDTTVRFWNTESFACVGKFEGHEDAVRVLTSTGEDAETVYSGSYDGSIGFWSEPIAVAPPPSTSAGGSGLSDVSDAMAGLSVGSAS
;
A
#
# COMPACT_ATOMS: atom_id res chain seq x y z
N MET A 1 41.35 -19.03 57.20
CA MET A 1 42.72 -18.61 57.01
C MET A 1 42.72 -17.74 55.77
N THR A 2 42.69 -16.51 56.06
CA THR A 2 43.48 -15.34 55.67
C THR A 2 43.13 -14.71 54.31
N SER A 3 42.36 -13.62 54.38
CA SER A 3 42.56 -12.39 53.56
C SER A 3 43.87 -11.69 54.00
N PRO A 4 44.39 -10.68 53.28
CA PRO A 4 43.91 -9.30 53.27
C PRO A 4 44.07 -8.56 51.94
N ASP A 5 43.14 -7.57 51.62
CA ASP A 5 43.22 -6.12 51.77
C ASP A 5 44.41 -5.36 51.15
N HIS A 6 44.09 -4.37 50.31
CA HIS A 6 44.48 -2.94 50.32
C HIS A 6 44.01 -2.23 49.04
N THR A 7 43.04 -1.37 49.05
CA THR A 7 42.88 0.07 49.28
C THR A 7 43.56 1.04 48.29
N LEU A 8 42.70 1.96 47.82
CA LEU A 8 42.84 3.41 47.57
C LEU A 8 43.44 3.92 46.22
N GLY A 9 42.61 4.80 45.63
CA GLY A 9 43.05 5.80 44.67
C GLY A 9 41.96 6.61 43.99
N ARG A 10 41.37 7.58 44.69
CA ARG A 10 40.52 8.66 44.11
C ARG A 10 41.32 9.54 43.18
N THR A 11 40.79 9.97 42.03
CA THR A 11 40.79 11.36 41.58
C THR A 11 39.69 11.59 40.55
N GLY A 12 38.82 12.55 40.84
CA GLY A 12 37.77 13.01 39.93
C GLY A 12 38.29 14.01 38.89
N ARG A 13 37.62 14.08 37.78
CA ARG A 13 37.50 15.30 36.95
C ARG A 13 36.15 15.31 36.25
N GLN A 14 35.34 16.30 36.65
CA GLN A 14 34.22 16.82 35.88
C GLN A 14 34.65 17.31 34.51
N ARG A 15 33.90 17.00 33.45
CA ARG A 15 33.77 17.81 32.25
C ARG A 15 32.39 17.68 31.64
N THR A 16 31.59 18.71 31.83
CA THR A 16 30.65 19.42 30.97
C THR A 16 30.02 18.66 29.79
N ALA A 17 28.71 18.50 29.87
CA ALA A 17 27.79 18.23 28.79
C ALA A 17 27.88 19.31 27.70
N ARG A 18 28.00 18.88 26.45
CA ARG A 18 27.58 19.67 25.27
C ARG A 18 26.56 18.83 24.51
N GLY A 19 25.33 19.34 24.49
CA GLY A 19 24.25 18.79 23.69
C GLY A 19 24.58 18.99 22.21
N LEU A 20 24.42 17.93 21.45
CA LEU A 20 24.31 17.96 20.00
C LEU A 20 22.87 17.61 19.66
N GLY A 21 22.12 18.61 19.25
CA GLY A 21 20.78 18.45 18.72
C GLY A 21 20.84 17.68 17.41
N TYR A 22 20.20 16.53 17.38
CA TYR A 22 19.91 15.81 16.15
C TYR A 22 18.67 16.42 15.51
N GLY A 23 18.87 17.19 14.44
CA GLY A 23 17.82 17.58 13.54
C GLY A 23 17.27 16.34 12.83
N ARG A 24 15.99 16.03 13.05
CA ARG A 24 15.25 15.03 12.31
C ARG A 24 15.03 15.52 10.88
N THR A 25 15.83 15.06 9.95
CA THR A 25 15.47 15.10 8.52
C THR A 25 14.68 13.84 8.19
N ARG A 26 13.37 13.98 7.99
CA ARG A 26 12.53 12.96 7.37
C ARG A 26 13.05 12.67 5.96
N LYS A 27 13.73 11.55 5.76
CA LYS A 27 13.97 10.99 4.43
C LYS A 27 12.71 10.25 4.01
N ARG A 28 12.23 10.52 2.81
CA ARG A 28 11.07 9.85 2.19
C ARG A 28 11.34 8.35 2.07
N SER A 29 10.32 7.55 2.35
CA SER A 29 10.33 6.10 2.42
C SER A 29 10.45 5.36 1.08
N SER A 30 10.58 6.06 -0.04
CA SER A 30 10.77 5.45 -1.37
C SER A 30 12.10 4.70 -1.54
N ASP A 31 13.07 4.91 -0.63
CA ASP A 31 14.41 4.33 -0.74
C ASP A 31 14.55 2.97 -0.01
N LEU A 32 13.57 2.54 0.78
CA LEU A 32 13.66 1.28 1.52
C LEU A 32 13.36 0.02 0.68
N ASP A 33 12.66 0.16 -0.43
CA ASP A 33 12.46 -0.94 -1.39
C ASP A 33 13.62 -1.06 -2.40
N SER A 34 14.54 -0.06 -2.48
CA SER A 34 15.65 0.01 -3.46
C SER A 34 17.02 -0.37 -2.90
N PHE A 35 17.16 -0.63 -1.60
CA PHE A 35 18.46 -0.93 -0.97
C PHE A 35 18.80 -2.42 -0.94
N CYS A 36 18.76 -3.10 -2.08
CA CYS A 36 19.36 -4.43 -2.22
C CYS A 36 19.88 -4.65 -3.64
N ALA A 37 20.93 -3.93 -4.01
CA ALA A 37 21.85 -4.35 -5.07
C ALA A 37 23.14 -3.52 -5.00
N VAL A 38 24.01 -3.79 -4.05
CA VAL A 38 25.43 -3.44 -4.17
C VAL A 38 26.23 -4.72 -3.93
N GLY A 39 26.39 -5.47 -5.01
CA GLY A 39 27.41 -6.51 -5.12
C GLY A 39 28.76 -5.86 -5.36
N VAL A 40 29.65 -6.04 -4.45
CA VAL A 40 31.08 -5.77 -4.60
C VAL A 40 31.61 -6.56 -5.79
N LYS A 41 32.09 -5.89 -6.82
CA LYS A 41 33.01 -6.46 -7.81
C LYS A 41 34.32 -5.70 -7.79
N ASP A 42 35.31 -6.42 -7.32
CA ASP A 42 36.70 -6.01 -7.40
C ASP A 42 37.30 -6.39 -8.76
N SER A 43 38.03 -5.39 -9.29
CA SER A 43 39.22 -5.42 -10.10
C SER A 43 39.37 -6.20 -11.42
N ARG A 44 39.79 -5.47 -12.40
CA ARG A 44 40.94 -5.52 -13.32
C ARG A 44 40.61 -5.32 -14.76
N ALA A 45 41.08 -4.14 -15.23
CA ALA A 45 41.28 -3.87 -16.66
C ALA A 45 42.44 -4.70 -17.23
N PRO A 46 42.52 -4.85 -18.55
CA PRO A 46 43.52 -4.03 -19.24
C PRO A 46 43.08 -3.39 -20.58
N ALA A 47 43.92 -2.46 -20.95
CA ALA A 47 43.89 -1.50 -22.03
C ALA A 47 43.89 -2.07 -23.46
N GLY A 48 43.39 -1.24 -24.40
CA GLY A 48 43.74 -1.41 -25.80
C GLY A 48 42.92 -0.59 -26.82
N ARG A 49 43.38 0.62 -27.11
CA ARG A 49 43.50 1.31 -28.41
C ARG A 49 42.33 1.33 -29.43
N GLY A 50 42.05 2.53 -29.90
CA GLY A 50 41.61 2.75 -31.27
C GLY A 50 40.70 3.95 -31.48
N CYS A 51 41.29 5.02 -31.83
CA CYS A 51 40.86 6.31 -32.39
C CYS A 51 39.87 6.18 -33.53
N GLU A 52 38.84 7.05 -33.62
CA GLU A 52 38.66 7.92 -34.78
C GLU A 52 37.66 9.06 -34.52
N LYS A 53 38.02 10.20 -35.09
CA LYS A 53 37.39 11.50 -34.93
C LYS A 53 36.23 11.68 -35.92
N SER A 54 35.14 12.32 -35.49
CA SER A 54 34.34 13.15 -36.41
C SER A 54 33.82 14.39 -35.70
N THR A 55 34.03 15.51 -36.39
CA THR A 55 33.92 16.91 -36.00
C THR A 55 32.45 17.41 -35.85
N PRO A 56 32.22 18.53 -35.15
CA PRO A 56 30.90 18.94 -34.66
C PRO A 56 30.16 19.90 -35.59
N GLY A 57 28.86 19.67 -35.72
CA GLY A 57 27.91 20.62 -36.33
C GLY A 57 27.59 21.75 -35.35
N ARG A 58 27.77 22.98 -35.83
CA ARG A 58 27.47 24.25 -35.14
C ARG A 58 25.99 24.33 -34.75
N PHE A 59 25.67 24.37 -33.47
CA PHE A 59 24.43 24.91 -32.97
C PHE A 59 24.58 26.36 -32.55
N VAL A 60 23.75 27.20 -33.13
CA VAL A 60 23.65 28.64 -32.80
C VAL A 60 22.95 28.75 -31.44
N VAL A 61 23.67 29.22 -30.45
CA VAL A 61 23.13 29.52 -29.12
C VAL A 61 22.50 30.91 -29.16
N CYS A 62 21.16 30.97 -29.13
CA CYS A 62 20.46 32.20 -28.78
C CYS A 62 20.53 32.40 -27.27
N SER A 63 21.19 33.43 -26.83
CA SER A 63 21.28 33.86 -25.44
C SER A 63 19.90 34.22 -24.88
N PRO A 64 19.51 33.75 -23.70
CA PRO A 64 18.30 34.24 -23.04
C PRO A 64 18.59 35.60 -22.41
N ARG A 65 17.79 36.61 -22.78
CA ARG A 65 17.75 37.89 -22.08
C ARG A 65 17.41 37.61 -20.60
N ARG A 66 18.31 38.10 -19.72
CA ARG A 66 18.10 38.08 -18.27
C ARG A 66 16.85 38.92 -17.94
N PHE A 67 15.74 38.28 -17.61
CA PHE A 67 14.70 38.90 -16.80
C PHE A 67 15.19 38.88 -15.34
N ARG A 68 15.46 40.04 -14.78
CA ARG A 68 15.55 40.22 -13.33
C ARG A 68 14.14 40.14 -12.80
N GLY A 69 13.70 38.95 -12.33
CA GLY A 69 12.46 38.77 -11.62
C GLY A 69 12.54 39.39 -10.24
N ALA A 70 11.62 40.26 -9.92
CA ALA A 70 11.40 40.74 -8.56
C ALA A 70 10.88 39.57 -7.73
N MET A 71 11.50 39.26 -6.57
CA MET A 71 11.03 38.29 -5.62
C MET A 71 9.65 38.72 -5.07
N ALA A 72 8.67 37.84 -5.14
CA ALA A 72 7.37 38.03 -4.48
C ALA A 72 7.57 38.10 -2.96
N THR A 73 6.92 39.06 -2.30
CA THR A 73 6.95 39.20 -0.85
C THR A 73 5.56 39.36 -0.30
N ILE A 74 5.25 38.65 0.79
CA ILE A 74 3.96 38.71 1.48
C ILE A 74 4.03 39.76 2.58
N PRO A 75 3.06 40.69 2.73
CA PRO A 75 3.01 41.62 3.85
C PRO A 75 2.60 40.87 5.14
N SER A 76 3.35 41.06 6.22
CA SER A 76 3.00 40.54 7.55
C SER A 76 1.79 41.29 8.11
N PRO A 77 0.82 40.62 8.75
CA PRO A 77 -0.27 41.29 9.46
C PRO A 77 0.28 41.88 10.76
N GLY A 78 0.46 43.19 10.79
CA GLY A 78 0.79 43.96 11.99
C GLY A 78 2.26 44.34 12.15
N GLY A 79 2.58 45.60 11.83
CA GLY A 79 3.69 46.41 12.38
C GLY A 79 5.11 45.88 12.25
N GLY A 80 5.83 46.24 11.19
CA GLY A 80 7.29 46.47 11.26
C GLY A 80 8.23 45.25 11.26
N LYS A 81 7.80 44.05 10.80
CA LYS A 81 8.72 42.91 10.63
C LYS A 81 9.22 42.79 9.18
N PRO A 82 10.47 42.24 8.96
CA PRO A 82 11.03 42.09 7.63
C PRO A 82 10.13 41.23 6.74
N LYS A 83 9.95 41.62 5.49
CA LYS A 83 9.23 40.86 4.47
C LYS A 83 9.92 39.51 4.24
N ILE A 84 9.16 38.41 4.43
CA ILE A 84 9.70 37.06 4.23
C ILE A 84 9.72 36.78 2.71
N PRO A 85 10.89 36.46 2.12
CA PRO A 85 10.98 36.15 0.70
C PRO A 85 10.37 34.78 0.42
N VAL A 86 9.41 34.73 -0.51
CA VAL A 86 8.80 33.48 -0.98
C VAL A 86 9.80 32.76 -1.89
N PRO A 87 10.13 31.48 -1.64
CA PRO A 87 10.94 30.70 -2.56
C PRO A 87 10.35 30.68 -3.97
N ALA A 88 11.18 30.85 -4.99
CA ALA A 88 10.72 31.00 -6.38
C ALA A 88 9.89 29.79 -6.87
N HIS A 89 10.18 28.58 -6.36
CA HIS A 89 9.45 27.35 -6.69
C HIS A 89 8.10 27.23 -5.97
N PHE A 90 7.80 28.09 -4.99
CA PHE A 90 6.50 28.17 -4.32
C PHE A 90 5.59 29.23 -4.93
N SER A 91 6.13 30.04 -5.85
CA SER A 91 5.38 31.11 -6.50
C SER A 91 4.79 30.63 -7.84
N CYS A 92 3.51 30.93 -8.05
CA CYS A 92 2.84 30.62 -9.33
C CYS A 92 3.50 31.41 -10.47
N PRO A 93 3.91 30.77 -11.58
CA PRO A 93 4.55 31.46 -12.70
C PRO A 93 3.66 32.49 -13.42
N VAL A 94 2.35 32.46 -13.17
CA VAL A 94 1.37 33.37 -13.80
C VAL A 94 1.08 34.57 -12.91
N SER A 95 0.74 34.36 -11.62
CA SER A 95 0.42 35.44 -10.67
C SER A 95 1.62 36.00 -9.94
N MET A 96 2.74 35.29 -9.92
CA MET A 96 3.94 35.58 -9.09
C MET A 96 3.64 35.60 -7.57
N GLU A 97 2.52 35.04 -7.15
CA GLU A 97 2.11 34.90 -5.75
C GLU A 97 2.37 33.49 -5.23
N LEU A 98 2.38 33.31 -3.91
CA LEU A 98 2.47 32.01 -3.27
C LEU A 98 1.30 31.13 -3.72
N MET A 99 1.60 29.93 -4.21
CA MET A 99 0.57 28.97 -4.59
C MET A 99 -0.14 28.44 -3.34
N VAL A 100 -1.47 28.41 -3.39
CA VAL A 100 -2.33 27.84 -2.35
C VAL A 100 -2.79 26.44 -2.76
N ASP A 101 -3.16 26.27 -4.02
CA ASP A 101 -3.55 24.99 -4.61
C ASP A 101 -2.72 24.68 -5.87
N PRO A 102 -1.48 24.16 -5.69
CA PRO A 102 -0.60 23.89 -6.82
C PRO A 102 -1.10 22.69 -7.63
N VAL A 103 -1.29 22.91 -8.95
CA VAL A 103 -1.68 21.89 -9.92
C VAL A 103 -0.73 21.87 -11.09
N MET A 104 -0.50 20.70 -11.65
CA MET A 104 0.39 20.46 -12.77
C MET A 104 -0.40 20.26 -14.06
N VAL A 105 0.06 20.85 -15.15
CA VAL A 105 -0.45 20.57 -16.50
C VAL A 105 0.42 19.50 -17.16
N VAL A 106 -0.09 18.87 -18.23
CA VAL A 106 0.56 17.76 -18.96
C VAL A 106 2.03 18.04 -19.42
N THR A 107 2.46 19.30 -19.44
CA THR A 107 3.86 19.67 -19.73
C THR A 107 4.78 19.62 -18.52
N GLY A 108 4.30 19.17 -17.35
CA GLY A 108 5.08 19.10 -16.10
C GLY A 108 5.23 20.43 -15.35
N HIS A 109 4.62 21.52 -15.80
CA HIS A 109 4.69 22.82 -15.13
C HIS A 109 3.56 22.96 -14.12
N THR A 110 3.89 23.48 -12.94
CA THR A 110 2.95 23.68 -11.83
C THR A 110 2.53 25.16 -11.73
N TYR A 111 1.25 25.34 -11.48
CA TYR A 111 0.58 26.64 -11.33
C TYR A 111 -0.38 26.60 -10.14
N ASP A 112 -0.76 27.75 -9.62
CA ASP A 112 -1.95 27.79 -8.76
C ASP A 112 -3.20 27.49 -9.58
N ARG A 113 -4.09 26.60 -9.05
CA ARG A 113 -5.30 26.17 -9.76
C ARG A 113 -6.14 27.33 -10.26
N SER A 114 -6.36 28.32 -9.43
CA SER A 114 -7.17 29.50 -9.76
C SER A 114 -6.61 30.30 -10.95
N CYS A 115 -5.28 30.29 -11.10
CA CYS A 115 -4.59 30.99 -12.18
C CYS A 115 -4.67 30.23 -13.50
N ILE A 116 -4.38 28.93 -13.47
CA ILE A 116 -4.38 28.13 -14.68
C ILE A 116 -5.78 27.86 -15.20
N GLN A 117 -6.78 27.70 -14.33
CA GLN A 117 -8.18 27.58 -14.76
C GLN A 117 -8.65 28.83 -15.52
N ARG A 118 -8.42 30.03 -14.98
CA ARG A 118 -8.75 31.29 -15.69
C ARG A 118 -8.04 31.42 -17.03
N TRP A 119 -6.79 30.96 -17.12
CA TRP A 119 -6.04 30.92 -18.38
C TRP A 119 -6.72 30.00 -19.41
N LEU A 120 -7.14 28.81 -19.02
CA LEU A 120 -7.82 27.85 -19.87
C LEU A 120 -9.23 28.29 -20.24
N GLU A 121 -10.00 28.84 -19.29
CA GLU A 121 -11.35 29.39 -19.49
C GLU A 121 -11.37 30.59 -20.45
N SER A 122 -10.29 31.36 -20.52
CA SER A 122 -10.13 32.43 -21.51
C SER A 122 -9.88 31.95 -22.95
N GLY A 123 -9.97 30.64 -23.17
CA GLY A 123 -9.83 30.00 -24.50
C GLY A 123 -8.41 29.61 -24.86
N ASN A 124 -7.43 29.83 -23.98
CA ASN A 124 -6.05 29.40 -24.23
C ASN A 124 -5.93 27.89 -24.03
N LYS A 125 -5.23 27.22 -24.97
CA LYS A 125 -4.95 25.79 -24.89
C LYS A 125 -3.44 25.52 -24.91
N THR A 126 -2.67 26.43 -24.31
CA THR A 126 -1.19 26.37 -24.28
C THR A 126 -0.69 26.52 -22.84
N CYS A 127 0.45 25.91 -22.55
CA CYS A 127 1.16 26.11 -21.28
C CYS A 127 1.64 27.57 -21.16
N PRO A 128 1.28 28.32 -20.12
CA PRO A 128 1.64 29.73 -19.98
C PRO A 128 3.15 30.01 -20.03
N VAL A 129 3.97 29.10 -19.50
CA VAL A 129 5.44 29.26 -19.43
C VAL A 129 6.11 28.90 -20.74
N THR A 130 5.71 27.79 -21.38
CA THR A 130 6.43 27.24 -22.55
C THR A 130 5.77 27.59 -23.87
N GLY A 131 4.48 28.03 -23.87
CA GLY A 131 3.69 28.23 -25.09
C GLY A 131 3.31 26.95 -25.83
N ILE A 132 3.73 25.75 -25.32
CA ILE A 132 3.43 24.47 -25.94
C ILE A 132 1.94 24.16 -25.81
N LYS A 133 1.32 23.70 -26.90
CA LYS A 133 -0.10 23.29 -26.91
C LYS A 133 -0.31 22.09 -26.00
N LEU A 134 -1.23 22.20 -25.07
CA LEU A 134 -1.61 21.14 -24.14
C LEU A 134 -2.39 20.04 -24.88
N ARG A 135 -1.97 18.79 -24.72
CA ARG A 135 -2.67 17.62 -25.29
C ARG A 135 -3.90 17.23 -24.45
N SER A 136 -3.88 17.51 -23.15
CA SER A 136 -4.99 17.40 -22.22
C SER A 136 -5.09 18.70 -21.44
N LEU A 137 -6.31 19.12 -21.09
CA LEU A 137 -6.59 20.27 -20.22
C LEU A 137 -6.78 19.85 -18.75
N GLU A 138 -6.59 18.61 -18.45
CA GLU A 138 -6.65 18.05 -17.11
C GLU A 138 -5.59 18.66 -16.21
N LEU A 139 -5.97 18.98 -14.97
CA LEU A 139 -5.13 19.62 -13.98
C LEU A 139 -4.85 18.61 -12.85
N THR A 140 -3.64 18.06 -12.82
CA THR A 140 -3.22 17.09 -11.80
C THR A 140 -2.77 17.83 -10.54
N PRO A 141 -3.34 17.58 -9.34
CA PRO A 141 -2.88 18.18 -8.09
C PRO A 141 -1.42 17.86 -7.79
N ASN A 142 -0.63 18.86 -7.39
CA ASN A 142 0.74 18.65 -6.97
C ASN A 142 0.83 18.65 -5.44
N PHE A 143 0.45 17.53 -4.83
CA PHE A 143 0.41 17.36 -3.38
C PHE A 143 1.77 17.56 -2.72
N ALA A 144 2.87 17.07 -3.33
CA ALA A 144 4.21 17.23 -2.79
C ALA A 144 4.61 18.70 -2.65
N LEU A 145 4.27 19.51 -3.65
CA LEU A 145 4.54 20.93 -3.60
C LEU A 145 3.62 21.66 -2.61
N ARG A 146 2.34 21.24 -2.51
CA ARG A 146 1.40 21.76 -1.53
C ARG A 146 1.90 21.55 -0.11
N MET A 147 2.33 20.34 0.23
CA MET A 147 2.90 20.01 1.55
C MET A 147 4.13 20.88 1.86
N ALA A 148 5.06 20.99 0.90
CA ALA A 148 6.25 21.81 1.07
C ALA A 148 5.92 23.30 1.30
N ILE A 149 4.88 23.83 0.62
CA ILE A 149 4.40 25.21 0.83
C ILE A 149 3.76 25.36 2.21
N GLN A 150 2.95 24.38 2.63
CA GLN A 150 2.31 24.36 3.95
C GLN A 150 3.35 24.37 5.07
N ASP A 151 4.34 23.48 4.99
CA ASP A 151 5.44 23.39 5.98
C ASP A 151 6.23 24.70 6.04
N TRP A 152 6.56 25.26 4.89
CA TRP A 152 7.26 26.55 4.82
C TRP A 152 6.42 27.68 5.41
N ALA A 153 5.10 27.74 5.13
CA ALA A 153 4.18 28.72 5.68
C ALA A 153 4.06 28.59 7.20
N ASN A 154 3.92 27.37 7.72
CA ASN A 154 3.85 27.08 9.16
C ASN A 154 5.13 27.52 9.89
N VAL A 155 6.31 27.22 9.34
CA VAL A 155 7.61 27.62 9.92
C VAL A 155 7.75 29.15 9.96
N ASN A 156 7.17 29.85 8.97
CA ASN A 156 7.26 31.30 8.87
C ASN A 156 6.06 32.05 9.49
N GLY A 157 5.12 31.35 10.12
CA GLY A 157 3.95 31.93 10.77
C GLY A 157 2.97 32.59 9.80
N ILE A 158 2.89 32.10 8.57
CA ILE A 158 2.00 32.60 7.51
C ILE A 158 0.73 31.75 7.53
N ALA A 159 -0.42 32.34 7.85
CA ALA A 159 -1.70 31.67 7.75
C ALA A 159 -2.13 31.58 6.27
N LEU A 160 -2.09 30.39 5.70
CA LEU A 160 -2.71 30.14 4.40
C LEU A 160 -4.22 30.12 4.60
N ASN A 161 -4.94 30.91 3.82
CA ASN A 161 -6.39 31.06 3.96
C ASN A 161 -7.11 29.80 3.40
N THR A 162 -7.26 28.79 4.24
CA THR A 162 -7.87 27.49 3.92
C THR A 162 -9.40 27.54 3.79
N SER A 163 -10.05 28.64 4.17
CA SER A 163 -11.51 28.77 4.09
C SER A 163 -12.07 28.78 2.64
N GLN A 164 -11.23 29.01 1.64
CA GLN A 164 -11.62 28.82 0.22
C GLN A 164 -11.40 27.38 -0.26
N LEU A 165 -10.61 26.58 0.45
CA LEU A 165 -10.33 25.18 0.11
C LEU A 165 -11.48 24.26 0.49
N THR A 166 -12.13 24.47 1.63
CA THR A 166 -13.32 23.70 2.05
C THR A 166 -14.49 23.88 1.10
N SER A 167 -14.74 25.09 0.61
CA SER A 167 -15.83 25.35 -0.35
C SER A 167 -15.54 24.82 -1.77
N VAL A 168 -14.27 24.65 -2.13
CA VAL A 168 -13.85 24.05 -3.42
C VAL A 168 -13.82 22.54 -3.31
N MET A 169 -13.44 21.99 -2.15
CA MET A 169 -13.54 20.55 -1.88
C MET A 169 -15.00 20.09 -1.82
N GLU A 170 -15.89 20.85 -1.17
CA GLU A 170 -17.34 20.56 -1.17
C GLU A 170 -17.97 20.66 -2.57
N LYS A 171 -17.51 21.58 -3.43
CA LYS A 171 -17.98 21.67 -4.83
C LYS A 171 -17.32 20.68 -5.76
N ALA A 172 -16.06 20.27 -5.51
CA ALA A 172 -15.39 19.22 -6.28
C ALA A 172 -15.98 17.83 -5.99
N VAL A 173 -16.36 17.58 -4.74
CA VAL A 173 -17.05 16.33 -4.34
C VAL A 173 -18.45 16.22 -4.97
N VAL A 174 -19.10 17.35 -5.26
CA VAL A 174 -20.44 17.36 -5.92
C VAL A 174 -20.35 17.24 -7.45
N ASN A 175 -19.23 17.61 -8.08
CA ASN A 175 -19.12 17.65 -9.55
C ASN A 175 -18.31 16.48 -10.17
N THR A 176 -17.79 15.54 -9.39
CA THR A 176 -17.13 14.32 -9.91
C THR A 176 -17.96 13.05 -9.71
N ALA A 177 -19.24 13.19 -9.30
CA ALA A 177 -20.17 12.08 -9.09
C ALA A 177 -21.05 11.77 -10.32
N GLU A 178 -20.72 12.26 -11.51
CA GLU A 178 -21.35 11.83 -12.75
C GLU A 178 -20.34 11.02 -13.59
N GLY A 179 -20.02 9.82 -13.12
CA GLY A 179 -19.62 8.72 -13.99
C GLY A 179 -20.87 8.18 -14.67
N GLU A 180 -20.78 7.84 -15.94
CA GLU A 180 -21.87 7.45 -16.85
C GLU A 180 -22.73 6.25 -16.43
N ASP A 181 -22.57 5.71 -15.23
CA ASP A 181 -23.45 4.69 -14.64
C ASP A 181 -23.94 5.21 -13.28
N GLY A 182 -25.15 5.74 -13.25
CA GLY A 182 -25.78 6.47 -12.14
C GLY A 182 -25.99 5.68 -10.84
N VAL A 183 -24.91 5.27 -10.19
CA VAL A 183 -24.90 4.71 -8.83
C VAL A 183 -24.28 5.74 -7.90
N ALA A 184 -25.10 6.40 -7.10
CA ALA A 184 -24.67 7.30 -6.05
C ALA A 184 -23.90 6.51 -4.99
N VAL A 185 -22.57 6.64 -4.98
CA VAL A 185 -21.70 6.04 -3.95
C VAL A 185 -21.85 6.85 -2.66
N SER A 186 -22.58 6.30 -1.70
CA SER A 186 -22.81 6.93 -0.39
C SER A 186 -21.56 6.79 0.49
N SER A 187 -20.94 7.93 0.83
CA SER A 187 -19.75 8.01 1.69
C SER A 187 -20.07 8.07 3.20
N ARG A 188 -21.15 7.44 3.67
CA ARG A 188 -21.56 7.52 5.07
C ARG A 188 -21.60 6.15 5.74
N VAL A 189 -20.43 5.59 5.98
CA VAL A 189 -20.26 4.47 6.92
C VAL A 189 -19.21 4.89 7.96
N PRO A 190 -19.34 4.52 9.23
CA PRO A 190 -18.37 4.91 10.25
C PRO A 190 -17.05 4.18 10.04
N HIS A 191 -16.23 4.71 9.14
CA HIS A 191 -14.84 4.31 8.99
C HIS A 191 -14.03 5.03 10.05
N SER A 192 -13.04 4.37 10.59
CA SER A 192 -12.10 5.04 11.46
C SER A 192 -10.69 4.65 11.07
N VAL A 193 -9.89 5.68 10.89
CA VAL A 193 -8.45 5.55 10.88
C VAL A 193 -7.96 5.98 12.25
N ILE A 194 -7.16 5.16 12.87
CA ILE A 194 -6.60 5.41 14.20
C ILE A 194 -5.09 5.54 14.09
N GLU A 195 -4.57 6.59 14.69
CA GLU A 195 -3.13 6.78 14.83
C GLU A 195 -2.57 5.80 15.85
N GLY A 196 -1.35 5.35 15.62
CA GLY A 196 -0.74 4.42 16.54
C GLY A 196 0.75 4.29 16.38
N HIS A 197 1.20 3.74 15.27
CA HIS A 197 2.62 3.59 15.00
C HIS A 197 3.26 4.91 14.57
N ASP A 198 4.53 5.09 14.93
CA ASP A 198 5.32 6.28 14.56
C ASP A 198 5.90 6.18 13.13
N GLU A 199 5.86 5.00 12.52
CA GLU A 199 6.41 4.71 11.19
C GLU A 199 5.54 3.67 10.47
N ILE A 200 5.89 3.38 9.21
CA ILE A 200 5.17 2.48 8.28
C ILE A 200 4.68 1.20 8.94
N VAL A 201 3.41 0.84 8.70
CA VAL A 201 2.85 -0.47 9.04
C VAL A 201 3.17 -1.45 7.91
N TRP A 202 3.98 -2.48 8.21
CA TRP A 202 4.42 -3.47 7.22
C TRP A 202 3.54 -4.69 7.10
N ALA A 203 2.91 -5.10 8.20
CA ALA A 203 2.06 -6.27 8.24
C ALA A 203 0.91 -6.06 9.23
N VAL A 204 -0.24 -6.59 8.92
CA VAL A 204 -1.39 -6.70 9.81
C VAL A 204 -1.93 -8.12 9.75
N GLU A 205 -2.35 -8.63 10.90
CA GLU A 205 -3.00 -9.93 11.05
C GLU A 205 -4.15 -9.81 12.03
N ALA A 206 -5.26 -10.46 11.76
CA ALA A 206 -6.47 -10.38 12.57
C ALA A 206 -6.91 -11.76 13.07
N THR A 207 -7.46 -11.77 14.27
CA THR A 207 -8.17 -12.91 14.87
C THR A 207 -9.52 -12.42 15.38
N ASP A 208 -10.36 -13.33 15.86
CA ASP A 208 -11.60 -12.93 16.52
C ASP A 208 -11.30 -12.03 17.72
N GLY A 209 -11.75 -10.78 17.63
CA GLY A 209 -11.61 -9.77 18.69
C GLY A 209 -10.29 -9.01 18.73
N HIS A 210 -9.23 -9.42 18.02
CA HIS A 210 -7.94 -8.74 18.09
C HIS A 210 -7.31 -8.54 16.70
N LEU A 211 -6.70 -7.36 16.53
CA LEU A 211 -5.86 -7.03 15.38
C LEU A 211 -4.42 -6.85 15.85
N PHE A 212 -3.48 -7.34 15.09
CA PHE A 212 -2.04 -7.20 15.30
C PHE A 212 -1.42 -6.42 14.17
N SER A 213 -0.68 -5.37 14.48
CA SER A 213 0.03 -4.57 13.47
C SER A 213 1.52 -4.55 13.77
N ALA A 214 2.34 -4.71 12.74
CA ALA A 214 3.79 -4.69 12.81
C ALA A 214 4.35 -3.51 12.01
N SER A 215 5.29 -2.78 12.60
CA SER A 215 5.74 -1.52 12.05
C SER A 215 7.27 -1.38 11.95
N ALA A 216 7.67 -0.43 11.11
CA ALA A 216 9.03 0.06 11.02
C ALA A 216 9.51 0.72 12.32
N ASP A 217 8.60 1.19 13.19
CA ASP A 217 8.91 1.71 14.53
C ASP A 217 9.43 0.62 15.49
N LYS A 218 9.57 -0.63 15.01
CA LYS A 218 10.11 -1.82 15.71
C LYS A 218 9.13 -2.41 16.71
N THR A 219 7.90 -1.93 16.76
CA THR A 219 6.87 -2.43 17.66
C THR A 219 5.84 -3.27 16.93
N ILE A 220 5.15 -4.11 17.69
CA ILE A 220 3.89 -4.73 17.30
C ILE A 220 2.83 -4.18 18.24
N ARG A 221 1.70 -3.75 17.70
CA ARG A 221 0.56 -3.31 18.51
C ARG A 221 -0.56 -4.32 18.43
N VAL A 222 -1.23 -4.49 19.57
CA VAL A 222 -2.42 -5.34 19.70
C VAL A 222 -3.60 -4.42 19.92
N TRP A 223 -4.61 -4.54 19.08
CA TRP A 223 -5.80 -3.70 19.08
C TRP A 223 -7.02 -4.55 19.37
N ASP A 224 -7.92 -4.02 20.16
CA ASP A 224 -9.26 -4.56 20.30
C ASP A 224 -10.13 -4.12 19.11
N THR A 225 -10.74 -5.07 18.41
CA THR A 225 -11.46 -4.78 17.17
C THR A 225 -12.79 -4.09 17.39
N GLU A 226 -13.42 -4.24 18.57
CA GLU A 226 -14.69 -3.62 18.90
C GLU A 226 -14.48 -2.17 19.40
N SER A 227 -13.65 -1.99 20.43
CA SER A 227 -13.38 -0.67 21.00
C SER A 227 -12.38 0.17 20.19
N ARG A 228 -11.65 -0.46 19.25
CA ARG A 228 -10.62 0.15 18.39
C ARG A 228 -9.48 0.77 19.20
N ARG A 229 -9.19 0.23 20.40
CA ARG A 229 -8.13 0.73 21.29
C ARG A 229 -6.91 -0.17 21.23
N CYS A 230 -5.75 0.45 21.31
CA CYS A 230 -4.50 -0.28 21.51
C CYS A 230 -4.47 -0.85 22.93
N LEU A 231 -4.46 -2.17 23.03
CA LEU A 231 -4.40 -2.90 24.30
C LEU A 231 -2.95 -3.08 24.77
N HIS A 232 -2.06 -3.44 23.85
CA HIS A 232 -0.66 -3.73 24.17
C HIS A 232 0.28 -3.22 23.08
N VAL A 233 1.49 -2.83 23.51
CA VAL A 233 2.62 -2.54 22.63
C VAL A 233 3.75 -3.52 22.97
N LEU A 234 4.20 -4.29 21.98
CA LEU A 234 5.22 -5.31 22.13
C LEU A 234 6.55 -4.74 21.59
N GLU A 235 7.42 -4.28 22.51
CA GLU A 235 8.64 -3.51 22.21
C GLU A 235 9.90 -4.34 22.44
N GLU A 236 10.18 -5.30 21.57
CA GLU A 236 11.38 -6.12 21.79
C GLU A 236 12.28 -6.21 20.56
N HIS A 237 11.73 -6.03 19.35
CA HIS A 237 12.55 -5.99 18.14
C HIS A 237 13.45 -4.76 18.13
N THR A 238 14.66 -4.92 17.61
CA THR A 238 15.65 -3.82 17.54
C THR A 238 15.65 -3.10 16.20
N ARG A 239 14.95 -3.65 15.20
CA ARG A 239 14.78 -3.11 13.86
C ARG A 239 13.33 -3.31 13.38
N PRO A 240 12.92 -2.72 12.24
CA PRO A 240 11.59 -2.87 11.66
C PRO A 240 11.04 -4.29 11.69
N VAL A 241 9.77 -4.43 12.08
CA VAL A 241 9.04 -5.70 12.01
C VAL A 241 8.33 -5.78 10.66
N LEU A 242 8.60 -6.83 9.89
CA LEU A 242 8.21 -6.91 8.49
C LEU A 242 7.08 -7.89 8.18
N SER A 243 6.89 -8.89 9.05
CA SER A 243 5.93 -9.96 8.83
C SER A 243 5.37 -10.47 10.15
N LEU A 244 4.13 -10.90 10.10
CA LEU A 244 3.41 -11.57 11.18
C LEU A 244 2.88 -12.90 10.68
N ALA A 245 2.68 -13.85 11.59
CA ALA A 245 1.91 -15.06 11.36
C ALA A 245 1.29 -15.51 12.69
N ILE A 246 0.05 -15.95 12.66
CA ILE A 246 -0.70 -16.37 13.84
C ILE A 246 -1.00 -17.86 13.77
N SER A 247 -0.79 -18.56 14.87
CA SER A 247 -1.30 -19.89 15.09
C SER A 247 -2.29 -19.87 16.25
N GLU A 248 -3.57 -19.90 15.93
CA GLU A 248 -4.63 -19.93 16.94
C GLU A 248 -4.64 -21.24 17.71
N THR A 249 -4.34 -22.35 17.04
CA THR A 249 -4.26 -23.68 17.65
C THR A 249 -3.20 -23.74 18.74
N HIS A 250 -2.04 -23.09 18.49
CA HIS A 250 -0.94 -23.06 19.45
C HIS A 250 -0.95 -21.80 20.34
N LYS A 251 -1.92 -20.90 20.15
CA LYS A 251 -2.02 -19.61 20.84
C LYS A 251 -0.72 -18.80 20.75
N LYS A 252 -0.13 -18.74 19.56
CA LYS A 252 1.14 -18.05 19.32
C LYS A 252 1.06 -17.08 18.15
N LEU A 253 1.67 -15.91 18.36
CA LEU A 253 2.00 -14.96 17.30
C LEU A 253 3.50 -15.05 17.01
N PHE A 254 3.86 -15.01 15.75
CA PHE A 254 5.23 -14.96 15.26
C PHE A 254 5.47 -13.65 14.53
N SER A 255 6.61 -13.02 14.77
CA SER A 255 7.00 -11.78 14.11
C SER A 255 8.41 -11.89 13.54
N GLY A 256 8.54 -11.59 12.23
CA GLY A 256 9.81 -11.55 11.52
C GLY A 256 10.30 -10.12 11.35
N SER A 257 11.59 -9.90 11.52
CA SER A 257 12.16 -8.55 11.57
C SER A 257 13.45 -8.39 10.76
N TYR A 258 13.77 -7.14 10.45
CA TYR A 258 15.09 -6.71 9.95
C TYR A 258 16.23 -6.98 10.94
N ASP A 259 15.93 -7.29 12.22
CA ASP A 259 16.96 -7.71 13.18
C ASP A 259 17.40 -9.16 13.02
N CYS A 260 17.01 -9.82 11.92
CA CYS A 260 17.34 -11.19 11.55
C CYS A 260 16.76 -12.24 12.52
N SER A 261 15.86 -11.84 13.41
CA SER A 261 15.22 -12.74 14.38
C SER A 261 13.73 -12.90 14.13
N ILE A 262 13.20 -14.03 14.61
CA ILE A 262 11.76 -14.23 14.75
C ILE A 262 11.45 -14.23 16.24
N ARG A 263 10.46 -13.46 16.66
CA ARG A 263 9.98 -13.50 18.04
C ARG A 263 8.67 -14.25 18.12
N VAL A 264 8.53 -14.99 19.20
CA VAL A 264 7.35 -15.79 19.50
C VAL A 264 6.66 -15.17 20.71
N TRP A 265 5.39 -14.87 20.56
CA TRP A 265 4.56 -14.24 21.57
C TRP A 265 3.39 -15.16 21.92
N ASP A 266 3.00 -15.18 23.18
CA ASP A 266 1.82 -15.88 23.66
C ASP A 266 0.59 -14.98 23.46
N LEU A 267 -0.43 -15.47 22.74
CA LEU A 267 -1.66 -14.70 22.44
C LEU A 267 -2.56 -14.44 23.66
N THR A 268 -2.33 -15.12 24.77
CA THR A 268 -3.14 -14.93 25.98
C THR A 268 -2.53 -13.87 26.91
N THR A 269 -1.20 -13.89 27.01
CA THR A 269 -0.47 -13.02 27.95
C THR A 269 0.22 -11.85 27.26
N TYR A 270 0.31 -11.88 25.94
CA TYR A 270 1.05 -10.93 25.08
C TYR A 270 2.52 -10.76 25.46
N ARG A 271 3.10 -11.79 26.12
CA ARG A 271 4.51 -11.81 26.51
C ARG A 271 5.33 -12.65 25.53
N ARG A 272 6.59 -12.23 25.35
CA ARG A 272 7.53 -13.03 24.58
C ARG A 272 7.78 -14.37 25.24
N VAL A 273 7.57 -15.43 24.46
CA VAL A 273 7.90 -16.81 24.83
C VAL A 273 9.37 -17.11 24.50
N LYS A 274 9.80 -16.77 23.28
CA LYS A 274 11.15 -17.09 22.78
C LYS A 274 11.55 -16.18 21.62
N SER A 275 12.86 -16.08 21.40
CA SER A 275 13.43 -15.57 20.14
C SER A 275 14.07 -16.72 19.37
N LEU A 276 13.74 -16.84 18.09
CA LEU A 276 14.32 -17.81 17.17
C LEU A 276 15.37 -17.11 16.33
N HIS A 277 16.55 -17.64 16.32
CA HIS A 277 17.71 -17.09 15.63
C HIS A 277 18.20 -18.07 14.56
N GLY A 278 18.98 -17.57 13.64
CA GLY A 278 19.64 -18.38 12.62
C GLY A 278 19.74 -17.67 11.29
N HIS A 279 18.73 -16.87 10.91
CA HIS A 279 18.84 -16.01 9.74
C HIS A 279 19.95 -14.97 9.92
N THR A 280 20.63 -14.65 8.82
CA THR A 280 21.74 -13.69 8.79
C THR A 280 21.32 -12.34 8.18
N ASP A 281 20.10 -12.27 7.65
CA ASP A 281 19.49 -11.05 7.13
C ASP A 281 17.99 -11.03 7.47
N ALA A 282 17.29 -9.97 7.05
CA ALA A 282 15.91 -9.65 7.40
C ALA A 282 14.94 -10.82 7.12
N VAL A 283 14.08 -11.12 8.07
CA VAL A 283 13.00 -12.10 7.92
C VAL A 283 11.79 -11.40 7.29
N ARG A 284 11.51 -11.73 6.02
CA ARG A 284 10.53 -10.99 5.23
C ARG A 284 9.17 -11.67 5.13
N ALA A 285 9.12 -12.97 5.19
CA ALA A 285 7.88 -13.73 5.07
C ALA A 285 7.83 -14.82 6.15
N LEU A 286 6.63 -15.06 6.66
CA LEU A 286 6.31 -16.14 7.57
C LEU A 286 5.13 -16.93 7.02
N ALA A 287 5.14 -18.24 7.19
CA ALA A 287 4.02 -19.11 6.85
C ALA A 287 3.94 -20.27 7.85
N ILE A 288 2.75 -20.79 8.10
CA ILE A 288 2.51 -21.88 9.03
C ILE A 288 1.87 -23.05 8.27
N ALA A 289 2.40 -24.25 8.46
CA ALA A 289 1.81 -25.48 7.96
C ALA A 289 1.75 -26.50 9.10
N GLY A 290 0.56 -26.73 9.65
CA GLY A 290 0.37 -27.60 10.82
C GLY A 290 1.21 -27.13 12.01
N ASP A 291 2.14 -27.97 12.45
CA ASP A 291 3.03 -27.68 13.60
C ASP A 291 4.37 -27.04 13.19
N VAL A 292 4.54 -26.66 11.93
CA VAL A 292 5.78 -26.09 11.42
C VAL A 292 5.61 -24.63 11.02
N LEU A 293 6.48 -23.78 11.57
CA LEU A 293 6.67 -22.40 11.13
C LEU A 293 7.78 -22.34 10.09
N PHE A 294 7.48 -21.74 8.95
CA PHE A 294 8.45 -21.43 7.90
C PHE A 294 8.73 -19.94 7.86
N SER A 295 10.00 -19.58 7.66
CA SER A 295 10.43 -18.18 7.51
C SER A 295 11.30 -18.01 6.28
N GLY A 296 10.97 -17.06 5.44
CA GLY A 296 11.74 -16.63 4.27
C GLY A 296 12.52 -15.36 4.57
N SER A 297 13.78 -15.33 4.18
CA SER A 297 14.69 -14.24 4.53
C SER A 297 15.45 -13.69 3.32
N TYR A 298 15.97 -12.49 3.49
CA TYR A 298 16.87 -11.83 2.56
C TYR A 298 18.26 -12.51 2.53
N ASP A 299 18.55 -13.43 3.47
CA ASP A 299 19.72 -14.31 3.42
C ASP A 299 19.60 -15.45 2.38
N SER A 300 18.57 -15.41 1.54
CA SER A 300 18.28 -16.39 0.48
C SER A 300 17.88 -17.78 0.99
N THR A 301 17.61 -17.95 2.28
CA THR A 301 17.20 -19.23 2.86
C THR A 301 15.75 -19.20 3.34
N VAL A 302 15.15 -20.37 3.38
CA VAL A 302 13.93 -20.63 4.15
C VAL A 302 14.31 -21.48 5.36
N ARG A 303 13.76 -21.19 6.53
CA ARG A 303 13.99 -21.99 7.73
C ARG A 303 12.68 -22.55 8.26
N ALA A 304 12.75 -23.79 8.74
CA ALA A 304 11.64 -24.48 9.37
C ALA A 304 11.89 -24.60 10.89
N PHE A 305 10.86 -24.30 11.67
CA PHE A 305 10.88 -24.41 13.13
C PHE A 305 9.65 -25.18 13.61
N ASP A 306 9.83 -26.04 14.57
CA ASP A 306 8.73 -26.72 15.25
C ASP A 306 8.01 -25.74 16.20
N ILE A 307 6.70 -25.57 16.03
CA ILE A 307 5.91 -24.59 16.79
C ILE A 307 5.74 -24.99 18.27
N ASN A 308 5.69 -26.30 18.56
CA ASN A 308 5.50 -26.81 19.92
C ASN A 308 6.77 -26.66 20.76
N THR A 309 7.91 -27.06 20.20
CA THR A 309 9.19 -27.06 20.92
C THR A 309 10.00 -25.78 20.70
N LEU A 310 9.64 -24.99 19.69
CA LEU A 310 10.35 -23.80 19.24
C LEU A 310 11.82 -24.07 18.92
N LYS A 311 12.11 -25.24 18.35
CA LYS A 311 13.46 -25.63 17.91
C LYS A 311 13.56 -25.52 16.40
N PRO A 312 14.76 -25.18 15.87
CA PRO A 312 14.98 -25.26 14.44
C PRO A 312 14.92 -26.73 13.99
N LEU A 313 14.24 -26.98 12.88
CA LEU A 313 14.14 -28.29 12.25
C LEU A 313 15.16 -28.40 11.10
N LYS A 314 15.11 -27.49 10.13
CA LYS A 314 15.95 -27.53 8.94
C LYS A 314 16.16 -26.15 8.34
N VAL A 315 17.28 -25.95 7.66
CA VAL A 315 17.51 -24.84 6.74
C VAL A 315 17.28 -25.38 5.33
N LEU A 316 16.39 -24.73 4.60
CA LEU A 316 16.04 -25.07 3.22
C LEU A 316 16.83 -24.12 2.32
N GLU A 317 17.94 -24.64 1.80
CA GLU A 317 18.86 -23.89 0.94
C GLU A 317 18.59 -24.17 -0.53
N GLY A 318 18.86 -23.17 -1.38
CA GLY A 318 18.75 -23.35 -2.82
C GLY A 318 18.44 -22.09 -3.59
N HIS A 319 17.68 -21.14 -3.03
CA HIS A 319 17.53 -19.83 -3.66
C HIS A 319 18.88 -19.11 -3.75
N ALA A 320 19.12 -18.45 -4.88
CA ALA A 320 20.34 -17.69 -5.13
C ALA A 320 20.26 -16.23 -4.64
N GLU A 321 19.03 -15.73 -4.43
CA GLU A 321 18.73 -14.37 -4.01
C GLU A 321 17.63 -14.35 -2.93
N PRO A 322 17.35 -13.19 -2.31
CA PRO A 322 16.37 -13.03 -1.23
C PRO A 322 15.03 -13.71 -1.44
N VAL A 323 14.54 -14.40 -0.43
CA VAL A 323 13.20 -14.98 -0.40
C VAL A 323 12.21 -13.89 0.02
N ARG A 324 11.23 -13.61 -0.84
CA ARG A 324 10.29 -12.49 -0.69
C ARG A 324 8.95 -12.89 -0.11
N THR A 325 8.44 -14.07 -0.48
CA THR A 325 7.08 -14.51 -0.19
C THR A 325 7.02 -16.01 -0.01
N LEU A 326 6.08 -16.46 0.81
CA LEU A 326 5.79 -17.87 1.08
C LEU A 326 4.31 -18.13 0.92
N ALA A 327 3.96 -19.31 0.43
CA ALA A 327 2.59 -19.82 0.40
C ALA A 327 2.59 -21.32 0.72
N VAL A 328 1.51 -21.80 1.33
CA VAL A 328 1.35 -23.22 1.68
C VAL A 328 0.09 -23.77 1.00
N LEU A 329 0.22 -24.91 0.38
CA LEU A 329 -0.90 -25.63 -0.23
C LEU A 329 -0.59 -27.14 -0.27
N ASP A 330 -1.54 -27.98 0.09
CA ASP A 330 -1.47 -29.44 -0.08
C ASP A 330 -0.19 -30.08 0.50
N GLY A 331 0.20 -29.72 1.72
CA GLY A 331 1.41 -30.26 2.34
C GLY A 331 2.71 -29.80 1.67
N LYS A 332 2.63 -28.80 0.80
CA LYS A 332 3.80 -28.20 0.14
C LYS A 332 3.94 -26.74 0.53
N LEU A 333 5.17 -26.30 0.71
CA LEU A 333 5.54 -24.91 0.86
C LEU A 333 6.10 -24.42 -0.48
N PHE A 334 5.65 -23.26 -0.91
CA PHE A 334 6.14 -22.54 -2.08
C PHE A 334 6.85 -21.28 -1.61
N SER A 335 8.07 -21.06 -2.08
CA SER A 335 8.86 -19.87 -1.78
C SER A 335 9.21 -19.11 -3.05
N GLY A 336 8.83 -17.82 -3.11
CA GLY A 336 9.12 -16.93 -4.24
C GLY A 336 10.28 -16.00 -3.91
N SER A 337 11.20 -15.84 -4.87
CA SER A 337 12.47 -15.16 -4.68
C SER A 337 12.77 -14.13 -5.77
N TYR A 338 13.70 -13.22 -5.44
CA TYR A 338 14.33 -12.31 -6.39
C TYR A 338 15.15 -13.06 -7.46
N ASP A 339 15.53 -14.33 -7.22
CA ASP A 339 16.20 -15.18 -8.21
C ASP A 339 15.29 -15.62 -9.36
N LYS A 340 14.05 -15.05 -9.43
CA LYS A 340 13.06 -15.29 -10.49
C LYS A 340 12.41 -16.66 -10.46
N THR A 341 12.67 -17.45 -9.42
CA THR A 341 12.14 -18.81 -9.28
C THR A 341 11.14 -18.91 -8.14
N VAL A 342 10.27 -19.92 -8.23
CA VAL A 342 9.51 -20.43 -7.11
C VAL A 342 10.06 -21.82 -6.76
N ARG A 343 10.45 -22.04 -5.51
CA ARG A 343 10.86 -23.37 -5.03
C ARG A 343 9.76 -24.02 -4.25
N VAL A 344 9.70 -25.33 -4.36
CA VAL A 344 8.68 -26.17 -3.72
C VAL A 344 9.36 -27.14 -2.76
N TRP A 345 8.81 -27.19 -1.55
CA TRP A 345 9.33 -27.99 -0.45
C TRP A 345 8.20 -28.81 0.16
N ASP A 346 8.47 -30.03 0.55
CA ASP A 346 7.53 -30.83 1.32
C ASP A 346 7.51 -30.36 2.78
N THR A 347 6.30 -30.10 3.33
CA THR A 347 6.19 -29.51 4.68
C THR A 347 6.47 -30.51 5.82
N VAL A 348 6.48 -31.81 5.55
CA VAL A 348 6.71 -32.87 6.53
C VAL A 348 8.16 -33.37 6.49
N SER A 349 8.65 -33.77 5.31
CA SER A 349 10.03 -34.23 5.14
C SER A 349 11.03 -33.09 5.08
N LEU A 350 10.56 -31.88 4.78
CA LEU A 350 11.38 -30.68 4.58
C LEU A 350 12.39 -30.82 3.43
N GLU A 351 12.11 -31.69 2.45
CA GLU A 351 12.95 -31.88 1.27
C GLU A 351 12.47 -30.99 0.11
N ALA A 352 13.43 -30.58 -0.73
CA ALA A 352 13.13 -29.86 -1.96
C ALA A 352 12.46 -30.79 -2.96
N LEU A 353 11.29 -30.40 -3.46
CA LEU A 353 10.53 -31.16 -4.46
C LEU A 353 10.83 -30.68 -5.88
N ALA A 354 10.85 -29.34 -6.09
CA ALA A 354 11.04 -28.77 -7.42
C ALA A 354 11.56 -27.33 -7.36
N THR A 355 12.07 -26.87 -8.50
CA THR A 355 12.30 -25.46 -8.80
C THR A 355 11.45 -25.11 -10.02
N LEU A 356 10.54 -24.16 -9.88
CA LEU A 356 9.64 -23.71 -10.92
C LEU A 356 10.28 -22.48 -11.59
N GLU A 357 10.73 -22.66 -12.82
CA GLU A 357 11.41 -21.64 -13.60
C GLU A 357 10.49 -21.06 -14.67
N GLY A 358 10.77 -19.82 -15.08
CA GLY A 358 10.07 -19.21 -16.20
C GLY A 358 9.87 -17.71 -16.09
N HIS A 359 9.72 -17.16 -14.89
CA HIS A 359 9.70 -15.71 -14.72
C HIS A 359 11.03 -15.08 -15.18
N SER A 360 10.95 -13.95 -15.84
CA SER A 360 12.14 -13.22 -16.32
C SER A 360 12.64 -12.19 -15.32
N ASP A 361 11.87 -11.94 -14.24
CA ASP A 361 12.25 -11.05 -13.14
C ASP A 361 11.73 -11.56 -11.79
N ALA A 362 12.00 -10.81 -10.71
CA ALA A 362 11.75 -11.18 -9.33
C ALA A 362 10.30 -11.62 -9.05
N VAL A 363 10.10 -12.71 -8.32
CA VAL A 363 8.78 -13.14 -7.82
C VAL A 363 8.44 -12.36 -6.56
N ARG A 364 7.39 -11.56 -6.62
CA ARG A 364 6.95 -10.64 -5.55
C ARG A 364 5.83 -11.16 -4.69
N ALA A 365 4.91 -11.89 -5.27
CA ALA A 365 3.71 -12.38 -4.61
C ALA A 365 3.46 -13.85 -4.95
N LEU A 366 2.94 -14.58 -3.98
CA LEU A 366 2.38 -15.90 -4.15
C LEU A 366 0.97 -15.91 -3.59
N ALA A 367 0.07 -16.59 -4.27
CA ALA A 367 -1.24 -16.96 -3.76
C ALA A 367 -1.47 -18.44 -4.05
N ALA A 368 -2.27 -19.08 -3.23
CA ALA A 368 -2.61 -20.49 -3.39
C ALA A 368 -4.12 -20.65 -3.25
N SER A 369 -4.73 -21.44 -4.09
CA SER A 369 -6.16 -21.75 -4.01
C SER A 369 -6.41 -23.21 -4.32
N ALA A 370 -7.25 -23.81 -3.49
CA ALA A 370 -7.79 -25.14 -3.70
C ALA A 370 -9.26 -24.99 -4.13
N VAL A 371 -9.53 -25.14 -5.42
CA VAL A 371 -10.88 -24.98 -5.98
C VAL A 371 -11.29 -26.25 -6.71
N ASP A 372 -12.35 -26.86 -6.27
CA ASP A 372 -12.89 -28.13 -6.80
C ASP A 372 -11.82 -29.23 -6.87
N GLU A 373 -11.44 -29.66 -8.08
CA GLU A 373 -10.38 -30.65 -8.31
C GLU A 373 -9.04 -30.02 -8.73
N CYS A 374 -8.94 -28.67 -8.77
CA CYS A 374 -7.78 -27.94 -9.27
C CYS A 374 -7.10 -27.18 -8.14
N ASN A 375 -5.93 -27.67 -7.72
CA ASN A 375 -5.09 -26.99 -6.74
C ASN A 375 -4.02 -26.16 -7.49
N TYR A 376 -4.18 -24.85 -7.48
CA TYR A 376 -3.26 -23.95 -8.17
C TYR A 376 -2.46 -23.09 -7.20
N VAL A 377 -1.20 -22.85 -7.57
CA VAL A 377 -0.37 -21.80 -7.00
C VAL A 377 -0.11 -20.76 -8.07
N PHE A 378 -0.23 -19.50 -7.68
CA PHE A 378 -0.04 -18.36 -8.55
C PHE A 378 1.17 -17.57 -8.11
N SER A 379 2.03 -17.18 -9.05
CA SER A 379 3.19 -16.33 -8.79
C SER A 379 3.11 -15.06 -9.61
N GLY A 380 3.16 -13.90 -8.93
CA GLY A 380 3.22 -12.58 -9.54
C GLY A 380 4.63 -12.02 -9.51
N SER A 381 5.05 -11.41 -10.60
CA SER A 381 6.44 -11.03 -10.80
C SER A 381 6.60 -9.58 -11.28
N ASP A 382 7.82 -9.07 -11.11
CA ASP A 382 8.25 -7.79 -11.68
C ASP A 382 8.32 -7.83 -13.22
N ASP A 383 8.22 -9.03 -13.84
CA ASP A 383 8.10 -9.20 -15.29
C ASP A 383 6.68 -8.91 -15.83
N SER A 384 5.80 -8.37 -15.00
CA SER A 384 4.41 -8.00 -15.31
C SER A 384 3.48 -9.18 -15.59
N THR A 385 3.92 -10.42 -15.37
CA THR A 385 3.10 -11.62 -15.58
C THR A 385 2.70 -12.28 -14.26
N VAL A 386 1.59 -13.05 -14.32
CA VAL A 386 1.26 -14.04 -13.31
C VAL A 386 1.39 -15.43 -13.93
N ARG A 387 2.08 -16.36 -13.27
CA ARG A 387 2.14 -17.76 -13.69
C ARG A 387 1.27 -18.62 -12.81
N VAL A 388 0.61 -19.58 -13.44
CA VAL A 388 -0.28 -20.55 -12.80
C VAL A 388 0.44 -21.89 -12.79
N TRP A 389 0.59 -22.45 -11.60
CA TRP A 389 1.27 -23.71 -11.38
C TRP A 389 0.28 -24.73 -10.80
N ASP A 390 0.18 -25.87 -11.40
CA ASP A 390 -0.57 -26.99 -10.84
C ASP A 390 0.20 -27.58 -9.64
N ALA A 391 -0.42 -27.57 -8.47
CA ALA A 391 0.26 -27.98 -7.24
C ALA A 391 0.56 -29.48 -7.15
N ALA A 392 -0.11 -30.33 -7.94
CA ALA A 392 0.13 -31.76 -7.96
C ALA A 392 1.27 -32.13 -8.91
N THR A 393 1.24 -31.58 -10.13
CA THR A 393 2.21 -31.90 -11.17
C THR A 393 3.43 -30.96 -11.18
N LEU A 394 3.33 -29.81 -10.52
CA LEU A 394 4.33 -28.74 -10.45
C LEU A 394 4.68 -28.14 -11.82
N ASN A 395 3.80 -28.29 -12.79
CA ASN A 395 3.94 -27.71 -14.13
C ASN A 395 3.27 -26.34 -14.23
N CYS A 396 3.84 -25.46 -15.06
CA CYS A 396 3.18 -24.21 -15.45
C CYS A 396 2.05 -24.56 -16.43
N VAL A 397 0.81 -24.30 -16.01
CA VAL A 397 -0.39 -24.59 -16.84
C VAL A 397 -0.88 -23.37 -17.60
N ALA A 398 -0.58 -22.16 -17.13
CA ALA A 398 -0.92 -20.91 -17.81
C ALA A 398 0.02 -19.77 -17.44
N ILE A 399 0.09 -18.79 -18.34
CA ILE A 399 0.74 -17.50 -18.11
C ILE A 399 -0.32 -16.44 -18.33
N PHE A 400 -0.60 -15.63 -17.32
CA PHE A 400 -1.50 -14.50 -17.40
C PHE A 400 -0.68 -13.27 -17.77
N ASP A 401 -0.79 -12.87 -19.00
CA ASP A 401 -0.16 -11.68 -19.59
C ASP A 401 -1.21 -10.58 -19.76
N GLY A 402 -0.82 -9.34 -19.47
CA GLY A 402 -1.75 -8.23 -19.64
C GLY A 402 -1.41 -7.01 -18.79
N HIS A 403 -0.89 -7.19 -17.57
CA HIS A 403 -0.37 -6.07 -16.79
C HIS A 403 0.77 -5.37 -17.53
N GLN A 404 0.85 -4.05 -17.36
CA GLN A 404 1.84 -3.22 -18.03
C GLN A 404 3.04 -2.86 -17.14
N ASP A 405 2.97 -3.28 -15.86
CA ASP A 405 4.00 -3.04 -14.86
C ASP A 405 3.95 -4.16 -13.80
N ASN A 406 4.87 -4.14 -12.85
CA ASN A 406 5.10 -5.17 -11.84
C ASN A 406 3.83 -5.65 -11.15
N VAL A 407 3.62 -6.96 -11.06
CA VAL A 407 2.54 -7.56 -10.27
C VAL A 407 2.98 -7.61 -8.81
N ARG A 408 2.33 -6.81 -7.98
CA ARG A 408 2.74 -6.58 -6.59
C ARG A 408 2.07 -7.49 -5.58
N VAL A 409 0.82 -7.83 -5.80
CA VAL A 409 -0.04 -8.55 -4.87
C VAL A 409 -0.99 -9.47 -5.60
N LEU A 410 -1.24 -10.62 -4.99
CA LEU A 410 -2.20 -11.61 -5.46
C LEU A 410 -3.12 -12.00 -4.30
N THR A 411 -4.38 -12.22 -4.60
CA THR A 411 -5.35 -12.88 -3.71
C THR A 411 -6.33 -13.69 -4.54
N ALA A 412 -6.94 -14.69 -3.96
CA ALA A 412 -7.92 -15.54 -4.64
C ALA A 412 -9.14 -15.78 -3.75
N ASP A 413 -10.29 -15.90 -4.36
CA ASP A 413 -11.49 -16.49 -3.74
C ASP A 413 -11.72 -17.91 -4.29
N SER A 414 -12.92 -18.45 -4.13
CA SER A 414 -13.29 -19.77 -4.64
C SER A 414 -13.44 -19.85 -6.18
N LYS A 415 -13.42 -18.73 -6.90
CA LYS A 415 -13.70 -18.66 -8.34
C LYS A 415 -12.65 -17.89 -9.12
N TYR A 416 -12.16 -16.81 -8.56
CA TYR A 416 -11.30 -15.86 -9.23
C TYR A 416 -9.97 -15.66 -8.52
N LEU A 417 -8.92 -15.49 -9.31
CA LEU A 417 -7.68 -14.86 -8.88
C LEU A 417 -7.74 -13.37 -9.19
N TYR A 418 -7.25 -12.57 -8.27
CA TYR A 418 -7.10 -11.13 -8.42
C TYR A 418 -5.62 -10.75 -8.34
N SER A 419 -5.16 -9.98 -9.32
CA SER A 419 -3.78 -9.47 -9.35
C SER A 419 -3.78 -7.94 -9.34
N GLY A 420 -3.05 -7.36 -8.39
CA GLY A 420 -2.85 -5.92 -8.28
C GLY A 420 -1.44 -5.54 -8.72
N SER A 421 -1.33 -4.46 -9.49
CA SER A 421 -0.10 -4.06 -10.16
C SER A 421 0.25 -2.57 -9.97
N TRP A 422 1.50 -2.27 -10.27
CA TRP A 422 2.01 -0.90 -10.38
C TRP A 422 1.40 -0.15 -11.57
N ASP A 423 0.80 -0.87 -12.53
CA ASP A 423 0.04 -0.27 -13.63
C ASP A 423 -1.29 0.37 -13.19
N LYS A 424 -1.57 0.37 -11.87
CA LYS A 424 -2.75 0.97 -11.20
C LYS A 424 -4.03 0.18 -11.39
N THR A 425 -3.98 -0.97 -12.06
CA THR A 425 -5.13 -1.82 -12.31
C THR A 425 -5.14 -3.06 -11.42
N ILE A 426 -6.33 -3.63 -11.29
CA ILE A 426 -6.51 -4.98 -10.77
C ILE A 426 -7.08 -5.81 -11.90
N ARG A 427 -6.52 -6.99 -12.15
CA ARG A 427 -7.06 -7.94 -13.11
C ARG A 427 -7.71 -9.10 -12.41
N VAL A 428 -8.85 -9.52 -12.97
CA VAL A 428 -9.64 -10.64 -12.50
C VAL A 428 -9.48 -11.78 -13.48
N TRP A 429 -9.07 -12.94 -12.97
CA TRP A 429 -8.80 -14.12 -13.78
C TRP A 429 -9.69 -15.26 -13.29
N ASP A 430 -10.47 -15.84 -14.19
CA ASP A 430 -11.29 -17.00 -13.88
C ASP A 430 -10.39 -18.25 -13.80
N MET A 431 -10.39 -18.92 -12.62
CA MET A 431 -9.49 -20.04 -12.36
C MET A 431 -9.86 -21.32 -13.08
N ARG A 432 -11.09 -21.43 -13.60
CA ARG A 432 -11.53 -22.58 -14.40
C ARG A 432 -11.15 -22.43 -15.87
N THR A 433 -11.39 -21.25 -16.44
CA THR A 433 -11.12 -20.98 -17.86
C THR A 433 -9.70 -20.49 -18.10
N LEU A 434 -9.00 -20.07 -17.07
CA LEU A 434 -7.67 -19.45 -17.10
C LEU A 434 -7.61 -18.22 -18.02
N GLN A 435 -8.70 -17.43 -18.05
CA GLN A 435 -8.81 -16.22 -18.87
C GLN A 435 -9.02 -14.98 -18.00
N CYS A 436 -8.53 -13.85 -18.48
CA CYS A 436 -8.87 -12.56 -17.89
C CYS A 436 -10.33 -12.22 -18.21
N VAL A 437 -11.16 -12.08 -17.18
CA VAL A 437 -12.58 -11.77 -17.34
C VAL A 437 -12.87 -10.28 -17.15
N GLN A 438 -12.04 -9.58 -16.38
CA GLN A 438 -12.25 -8.14 -16.13
C GLN A 438 -10.94 -7.44 -15.76
N VAL A 439 -10.87 -6.15 -16.08
CA VAL A 439 -9.87 -5.21 -15.59
C VAL A 439 -10.60 -4.15 -14.76
N LEU A 440 -10.22 -4.02 -13.49
CA LEU A 440 -10.80 -3.04 -12.57
C LEU A 440 -9.92 -1.80 -12.60
N GLU A 441 -10.47 -0.73 -13.13
CA GLU A 441 -9.83 0.58 -13.20
C GLU A 441 -10.45 1.52 -12.16
N GLY A 442 -9.64 2.45 -11.64
CA GLY A 442 -10.14 3.42 -10.67
C GLY A 442 -9.06 3.95 -9.74
N HIS A 443 -8.13 3.10 -9.28
CA HIS A 443 -6.96 3.60 -8.57
C HIS A 443 -6.10 4.48 -9.49
N VAL A 444 -5.60 5.60 -8.94
CA VAL A 444 -4.76 6.54 -9.70
C VAL A 444 -3.26 6.31 -9.50
N GLU A 445 -2.91 5.41 -8.58
CA GLU A 445 -1.54 4.95 -8.31
C GLU A 445 -1.51 3.44 -8.06
N ALA A 446 -0.30 2.86 -7.91
CA ALA A 446 -0.04 1.43 -7.75
C ALA A 446 -0.94 0.73 -6.72
N VAL A 447 -1.44 -0.45 -7.05
CA VAL A 447 -2.19 -1.31 -6.12
C VAL A 447 -1.18 -2.14 -5.31
N LEU A 448 -1.20 -1.98 -3.98
CA LEU A 448 -0.21 -2.59 -3.08
C LEU A 448 -0.74 -3.75 -2.26
N ALA A 449 -2.04 -3.76 -1.98
CA ALA A 449 -2.68 -4.75 -1.14
C ALA A 449 -4.03 -5.16 -1.70
N LEU A 450 -4.37 -6.44 -1.56
CA LEU A 450 -5.66 -7.03 -1.92
C LEU A 450 -6.08 -8.00 -0.81
N THR A 451 -7.36 -8.03 -0.53
CA THR A 451 -7.99 -9.08 0.30
C THR A 451 -9.41 -9.32 -0.18
N VAL A 452 -9.97 -10.47 0.12
CA VAL A 452 -11.37 -10.81 -0.19
C VAL A 452 -12.15 -10.91 1.12
N MET A 453 -13.38 -10.41 1.11
CA MET A 453 -14.30 -10.45 2.22
C MET A 453 -15.73 -10.60 1.67
N LYS A 454 -16.42 -11.68 1.98
CA LYS A 454 -17.75 -11.99 1.41
C LYS A 454 -17.74 -11.87 -0.13
N ASN A 455 -18.68 -11.11 -0.66
CA ASN A 455 -18.80 -10.86 -2.11
C ASN A 455 -18.04 -9.60 -2.55
N HIS A 456 -16.99 -9.22 -1.82
CA HIS A 456 -16.20 -8.03 -2.12
C HIS A 456 -14.71 -8.35 -2.19
N LEU A 457 -14.08 -7.86 -3.26
CA LEU A 457 -12.64 -7.65 -3.31
C LEU A 457 -12.34 -6.27 -2.72
N ILE A 458 -11.34 -6.18 -1.89
CA ILE A 458 -10.89 -4.94 -1.28
C ILE A 458 -9.45 -4.67 -1.72
N SER A 459 -9.18 -3.44 -2.14
CA SER A 459 -7.87 -3.02 -2.60
C SER A 459 -7.34 -1.80 -1.85
N GLY A 460 -6.05 -1.81 -1.55
CA GLY A 460 -5.29 -0.70 -0.99
C GLY A 460 -4.22 -0.24 -1.97
N SER A 461 -4.04 1.07 -2.08
CA SER A 461 -3.18 1.67 -3.11
C SER A 461 -2.25 2.76 -2.57
N TYR A 462 -1.23 3.07 -3.37
CA TYR A 462 -0.39 4.25 -3.20
C TYR A 462 -1.18 5.56 -3.29
N ASP A 463 -2.40 5.55 -3.86
CA ASP A 463 -3.29 6.70 -3.91
C ASP A 463 -3.97 7.01 -2.57
N THR A 464 -3.54 6.37 -1.49
CA THR A 464 -4.02 6.51 -0.10
C THR A 464 -5.42 5.96 0.15
N THR A 465 -6.09 5.42 -0.86
CA THR A 465 -7.48 4.96 -0.76
C THR A 465 -7.60 3.45 -0.59
N VAL A 466 -8.68 3.04 0.07
CA VAL A 466 -9.18 1.67 0.08
C VAL A 466 -10.43 1.63 -0.78
N ARG A 467 -10.53 0.64 -1.69
CA ARG A 467 -11.70 0.46 -2.55
C ARG A 467 -12.33 -0.91 -2.35
N PHE A 468 -13.65 -0.94 -2.43
CA PHE A 468 -14.46 -2.16 -2.40
C PHE A 468 -15.04 -2.40 -3.79
N TRP A 469 -14.89 -3.61 -4.29
CA TRP A 469 -15.36 -4.06 -5.58
C TRP A 469 -16.26 -5.27 -5.38
N ASN A 470 -17.45 -5.24 -5.93
CA ASN A 470 -18.34 -6.41 -5.88
C ASN A 470 -17.78 -7.52 -6.79
N THR A 471 -17.65 -8.75 -6.28
CA THR A 471 -17.02 -9.86 -7.01
C THR A 471 -17.89 -10.47 -8.10
N GLU A 472 -19.20 -10.16 -8.15
CA GLU A 472 -20.11 -10.62 -9.20
C GLU A 472 -20.23 -9.61 -10.35
N SER A 473 -20.48 -8.33 -10.01
CA SER A 473 -20.65 -7.26 -11.02
C SER A 473 -19.36 -6.58 -11.41
N PHE A 474 -18.30 -6.78 -10.63
CA PHE A 474 -16.99 -6.11 -10.76
C PHE A 474 -17.05 -4.58 -10.64
N ALA A 475 -18.17 -4.04 -10.17
CA ALA A 475 -18.34 -2.61 -9.96
C ALA A 475 -17.63 -2.15 -8.67
N CYS A 476 -17.05 -0.95 -8.70
CA CYS A 476 -16.58 -0.28 -7.50
C CYS A 476 -17.79 0.19 -6.67
N VAL A 477 -18.02 -0.43 -5.52
CA VAL A 477 -19.15 -0.13 -4.63
C VAL A 477 -18.78 0.82 -3.49
N GLY A 478 -17.49 1.04 -3.24
CA GLY A 478 -17.01 1.97 -2.22
C GLY A 478 -15.60 2.44 -2.49
N LYS A 479 -15.37 3.74 -2.26
CA LYS A 479 -14.04 4.36 -2.18
C LYS A 479 -13.93 5.02 -0.82
N PHE A 480 -12.92 4.67 -0.08
CA PHE A 480 -12.70 5.15 1.28
C PHE A 480 -11.38 5.90 1.39
N GLU A 481 -11.44 7.05 2.00
CA GLU A 481 -10.34 7.97 2.25
C GLU A 481 -10.16 8.12 3.77
N GLY A 482 -8.95 8.41 4.20
CA GLY A 482 -8.63 8.59 5.64
C GLY A 482 -7.16 8.38 5.95
N HIS A 483 -6.48 7.51 5.21
CA HIS A 483 -5.03 7.43 5.29
C HIS A 483 -4.36 8.64 4.60
N GLU A 484 -3.27 9.14 5.18
CA GLU A 484 -2.50 10.27 4.65
C GLU A 484 -1.37 9.82 3.69
N ASP A 485 -1.03 8.53 3.68
CA ASP A 485 -0.01 7.94 2.79
C ASP A 485 -0.50 6.57 2.29
N ALA A 486 0.30 5.90 1.49
CA ALA A 486 -0.04 4.66 0.79
C ALA A 486 -0.59 3.56 1.71
N VAL A 487 -1.68 2.92 1.29
CA VAL A 487 -2.23 1.73 1.95
C VAL A 487 -1.39 0.52 1.57
N ARG A 488 -0.59 0.03 2.52
CA ARG A 488 0.47 -0.97 2.29
C ARG A 488 0.01 -2.40 2.42
N VAL A 489 -0.93 -2.66 3.33
CA VAL A 489 -1.37 -4.01 3.72
C VAL A 489 -2.84 -3.99 4.10
N LEU A 490 -3.53 -5.07 3.79
CA LEU A 490 -4.92 -5.34 4.13
C LEU A 490 -5.03 -6.73 4.75
N THR A 491 -5.95 -6.89 5.70
CA THR A 491 -6.35 -8.18 6.24
C THR A 491 -7.82 -8.18 6.66
N SER A 492 -8.40 -9.37 6.78
CA SER A 492 -9.74 -9.60 7.34
C SER A 492 -9.69 -10.84 8.23
N THR A 493 -10.68 -11.06 9.08
CA THR A 493 -10.77 -12.24 9.95
C THR A 493 -11.25 -13.50 9.20
N GLY A 494 -11.38 -13.43 7.88
CA GLY A 494 -11.85 -14.54 7.01
C GLY A 494 -12.88 -14.07 6.00
N GLU A 495 -13.40 -15.02 5.21
CA GLU A 495 -14.38 -14.72 4.15
C GLU A 495 -15.70 -14.16 4.69
N ASP A 496 -16.14 -14.59 5.88
CA ASP A 496 -17.37 -14.12 6.53
C ASP A 496 -17.19 -12.84 7.36
N ALA A 497 -16.00 -12.23 7.36
CA ALA A 497 -15.70 -11.02 8.11
C ALA A 497 -16.65 -9.86 7.77
N GLU A 498 -16.90 -8.99 8.75
CA GLU A 498 -17.68 -7.76 8.55
C GLU A 498 -16.79 -6.52 8.43
N THR A 499 -15.52 -6.65 8.77
CA THR A 499 -14.54 -5.56 8.81
C THR A 499 -13.23 -5.97 8.17
N VAL A 500 -12.70 -5.08 7.35
CA VAL A 500 -11.34 -5.15 6.79
C VAL A 500 -10.46 -4.15 7.52
N TYR A 501 -9.24 -4.53 7.75
CA TYR A 501 -8.22 -3.72 8.41
C TYR A 501 -7.12 -3.37 7.43
N SER A 502 -6.67 -2.12 7.48
CA SER A 502 -5.54 -1.65 6.67
C SER A 502 -4.41 -1.10 7.52
N GLY A 503 -3.20 -1.25 7.03
CA GLY A 503 -2.03 -0.56 7.55
C GLY A 503 -1.39 0.30 6.47
N SER A 504 -0.98 1.51 6.85
CA SER A 504 -0.47 2.52 5.92
C SER A 504 0.98 2.91 6.19
N TYR A 505 1.58 3.59 5.21
CA TYR A 505 2.88 4.24 5.34
C TYR A 505 2.86 5.42 6.31
N ASP A 506 1.68 5.97 6.60
CA ASP A 506 1.50 7.03 7.61
C ASP A 506 1.54 6.53 9.07
N GLY A 507 1.66 5.22 9.29
CA GLY A 507 1.68 4.59 10.61
C GLY A 507 0.29 4.34 11.19
N SER A 508 -0.77 4.72 10.52
CA SER A 508 -2.15 4.54 10.97
C SER A 508 -2.73 3.18 10.58
N ILE A 509 -3.80 2.80 11.29
CA ILE A 509 -4.59 1.60 11.06
C ILE A 509 -6.01 2.01 10.68
N GLY A 510 -6.52 1.50 9.58
CA GLY A 510 -7.89 1.71 9.13
C GLY A 510 -8.81 0.53 9.47
N PHE A 511 -10.05 0.85 9.82
CA PHE A 511 -11.15 -0.10 10.06
C PHE A 511 -12.26 0.20 9.05
N TRP A 512 -12.56 -0.74 8.17
CA TRP A 512 -13.45 -0.56 7.03
C TRP A 512 -14.54 -1.62 7.06
N SER A 513 -15.79 -1.19 7.01
CA SER A 513 -16.94 -2.09 6.94
C SER A 513 -17.57 -2.03 5.54
N GLU A 514 -18.33 -3.05 5.20
CA GLU A 514 -19.08 -3.11 3.95
C GLU A 514 -19.93 -1.84 3.74
N PRO A 515 -19.90 -1.23 2.52
CA PRO A 515 -20.77 -0.10 2.23
C PRO A 515 -22.24 -0.52 2.32
N ILE A 516 -23.03 0.20 3.12
CA ILE A 516 -24.46 -0.06 3.20
C ILE A 516 -25.09 0.31 1.86
N ALA A 517 -25.68 -0.66 1.17
CA ALA A 517 -26.43 -0.41 -0.05
C ALA A 517 -27.58 0.56 0.27
N VAL A 518 -27.49 1.80 -0.21
CA VAL A 518 -28.63 2.73 -0.14
C VAL A 518 -29.66 2.23 -1.13
N ALA A 519 -30.80 1.76 -0.61
CA ALA A 519 -31.93 1.42 -1.46
C ALA A 519 -32.24 2.61 -2.38
N PRO A 520 -32.46 2.39 -3.68
CA PRO A 520 -32.82 3.49 -4.57
C PRO A 520 -34.06 4.19 -4.00
N PRO A 521 -34.12 5.54 -4.07
CA PRO A 521 -35.30 6.27 -3.60
C PRO A 521 -36.55 5.69 -4.28
N PRO A 522 -37.67 5.48 -3.55
CA PRO A 522 -38.87 4.95 -4.14
C PRO A 522 -39.21 5.80 -5.37
N SER A 523 -39.31 5.15 -6.52
CA SER A 523 -39.69 5.82 -7.76
C SER A 523 -40.99 6.57 -7.52
N THR A 524 -40.92 7.89 -7.49
CA THR A 524 -42.11 8.74 -7.52
C THR A 524 -42.77 8.53 -8.88
N SER A 525 -43.74 7.61 -8.93
CA SER A 525 -44.64 7.52 -10.05
C SER A 525 -45.29 8.87 -10.21
N ALA A 526 -44.93 9.58 -11.28
CA ALA A 526 -45.58 10.83 -11.67
C ALA A 526 -47.07 10.56 -11.84
N GLY A 527 -47.85 11.11 -10.91
CA GLY A 527 -49.30 11.12 -11.01
C GLY A 527 -49.72 11.88 -12.25
N GLY A 528 -50.15 11.16 -13.27
CA GLY A 528 -50.90 11.72 -14.37
C GLY A 528 -52.29 12.15 -13.88
N SER A 529 -52.54 13.46 -13.91
CA SER A 529 -53.87 14.05 -13.77
C SER A 529 -54.77 13.58 -14.90
N GLY A 530 -55.84 12.85 -14.56
CA GLY A 530 -56.96 12.56 -15.45
C GLY A 530 -58.23 12.59 -14.62
N LEU A 531 -58.93 13.73 -14.68
CA LEU A 531 -60.33 13.84 -14.29
C LEU A 531 -61.20 13.07 -15.28
N SER A 532 -62.12 12.19 -14.80
CA SER A 532 -63.52 12.14 -15.17
C SER A 532 -64.22 10.85 -14.77
N ASP A 533 -65.33 11.08 -14.19
CA ASP A 533 -66.60 10.38 -14.16
C ASP A 533 -66.89 9.39 -13.04
N VAL A 534 -67.78 9.92 -12.22
CA VAL A 534 -68.66 9.28 -11.26
C VAL A 534 -69.80 8.59 -12.04
N SER A 535 -70.09 7.30 -11.83
CA SER A 535 -71.46 6.81 -11.67
C SER A 535 -71.51 5.28 -11.44
N ASP A 536 -72.33 4.96 -10.45
CA ASP A 536 -73.20 3.79 -10.29
C ASP A 536 -72.61 2.34 -10.25
N ALA A 537 -72.78 1.60 -9.25
CA ALA A 537 -73.96 0.96 -8.73
C ALA A 537 -73.58 -0.17 -7.73
N MET A 538 -74.26 -0.16 -6.68
CA MET A 538 -74.52 -1.25 -5.76
C MET A 538 -74.86 -2.60 -6.46
N ALA A 539 -74.42 -3.67 -5.95
CA ALA A 539 -75.20 -4.81 -5.46
C ALA A 539 -74.40 -6.15 -5.51
N GLY A 540 -74.57 -6.93 -4.46
CA GLY A 540 -74.35 -8.37 -4.56
C GLY A 540 -73.54 -9.02 -3.45
N LEU A 541 -74.12 -9.10 -2.27
CA LEU A 541 -73.81 -10.12 -1.27
C LEU A 541 -74.13 -11.50 -1.82
N SER A 542 -73.24 -12.51 -1.67
CA SER A 542 -73.68 -13.87 -1.30
C SER A 542 -72.54 -14.70 -0.74
N VAL A 543 -72.84 -15.28 0.37
CA VAL A 543 -72.16 -16.26 1.22
C VAL A 543 -72.19 -17.65 0.55
N GLY A 544 -71.20 -18.46 0.86
CA GLY A 544 -71.20 -19.93 0.55
C GLY A 544 -69.84 -20.52 0.66
N SER A 545 -69.46 -20.98 1.73
CA SER A 545 -69.15 -22.20 2.49
C SER A 545 -68.74 -23.43 1.65
N ALA A 546 -67.57 -23.94 2.05
CA ALA A 546 -67.15 -25.32 2.24
C ALA A 546 -67.19 -26.33 1.08
N SER A 547 -66.10 -26.89 0.74
CA SER A 547 -65.64 -28.28 1.02
C SER A 547 -64.16 -28.43 0.57
#